data_0d71c3ef8f6e638fd622a5cf0ec5f3fd
#
_entry.id   0d71c3ef8f6e638fd622a5cf0ec5f3fd
#
_cell.length_a   1.000
_cell.length_b   1.000
_cell.length_c   1.000
_cell.angle_alpha   90.00
_cell.angle_beta   90.00
_cell.angle_gamma   90.00
#
_symmetry.space_group_name_H-M   'P 1'
#
loop_
_entity.id
_entity.type
_entity.pdbx_description
1 polymer ?
#
loop_
_entity_poly.entity_id
_entity_poly.type
_entity_poly.pdbx_seq_one_letter_code
_entity_poly.pdbx_strand_id
1 'polypeptide(L)'
;MRDPIIEEIKQRINIVEVIQEYLPLKKAGTNWKGLCPFHSEKSPSFMVSEDRMMFHCFGCGEHGDVFTFLMKQEGYDFPEVLKLLADRAGVKIERRDPKIAHERNLMREIVELTSRFYQKVLTDSPQAEAARQYLSKRELKPETIRAFGIGYAPEGWETLCNFLNKHGYKDDDIINAGLALRSVNGRGVYDRFRKRIMFSIRNHQGETLGFTGRLLPEDEKKPDAGGKYVNTPETGLYNKGGDVNKEALIGFRTLLFGLDLARQDIKKNDLAVLVEGNMDVISSHQAGIRNVVAISGTALTDDQLGRLGHYTKHLAVAFDADTAGANAAKKGIVAALRNGFIVKVIVIPEGAGKDPDDCVRKDPLLWKKAITEAVDIIDFLIANVRLNNDLRSVDGKKEAIKQILPIIAEVGDPVVQAHYLKVLSETVGIPDDVIRSQLPKRGNAEASPRQTDAEAKPRLSRTRMLSERLLAIYLTDPKVRPEVQNGLKSEYLEGEELKDLYGWALAGYTQNIISLPAPREERAIELAEILPLKLDVEPAAEPLNEVKDILNILASLHRQAVRERLETEMRDAETIGDVARIEELTRAFKEL
;
A
#
# COMPACT_ATOMS: atom_id res chain seq x y z
N MET A 1 31.30 -11.75 0.66
CA MET A 1 32.01 -11.10 -0.47
C MET A 1 31.50 -9.66 -0.54
N ARG A 2 32.39 -8.67 -0.62
CA ARG A 2 32.01 -7.26 -0.82
C ARG A 2 31.60 -7.12 -2.28
N ASP A 3 30.49 -6.42 -2.55
CA ASP A 3 30.01 -6.20 -3.91
C ASP A 3 31.00 -5.27 -4.65
N PRO A 4 31.58 -5.70 -5.79
CA PRO A 4 32.57 -4.92 -6.55
C PRO A 4 32.05 -3.54 -6.96
N ILE A 5 30.75 -3.41 -7.25
CA ILE A 5 30.11 -2.15 -7.65
C ILE A 5 30.14 -1.15 -6.49
N ILE A 6 29.87 -1.60 -5.27
CA ILE A 6 29.89 -0.74 -4.07
C ILE A 6 31.30 -0.22 -3.80
N GLU A 7 32.31 -1.06 -3.95
CA GLU A 7 33.72 -0.66 -3.75
C GLU A 7 34.15 0.33 -4.85
N GLU A 8 33.75 0.11 -6.10
CA GLU A 8 34.04 1.03 -7.20
C GLU A 8 33.40 2.41 -6.98
N ILE A 9 32.13 2.45 -6.51
CA ILE A 9 31.46 3.68 -6.17
C ILE A 9 32.20 4.41 -5.04
N LYS A 10 32.59 3.70 -3.97
CA LYS A 10 33.31 4.29 -2.84
C LYS A 10 34.66 4.87 -3.25
N GLN A 11 35.35 4.27 -4.20
CA GLN A 11 36.63 4.79 -4.72
C GLN A 11 36.48 6.08 -5.52
N ARG A 12 35.32 6.30 -6.16
CA ARG A 12 35.08 7.46 -7.02
C ARG A 12 34.33 8.61 -6.31
N ILE A 13 33.77 8.37 -5.15
CA ILE A 13 32.98 9.34 -4.38
C ILE A 13 33.78 9.83 -3.17
N ASN A 14 33.93 11.15 -3.03
CA ASN A 14 34.48 11.74 -1.81
C ASN A 14 33.35 11.98 -0.80
N ILE A 15 33.39 11.30 0.34
CA ILE A 15 32.40 11.41 1.41
C ILE A 15 32.26 12.84 1.95
N VAL A 16 33.37 13.60 1.99
CA VAL A 16 33.37 14.97 2.49
C VAL A 16 32.55 15.88 1.58
N GLU A 17 32.75 15.76 0.25
CA GLU A 17 31.99 16.54 -0.74
C GLU A 17 30.50 16.25 -0.65
N VAL A 18 30.11 14.98 -0.52
CA VAL A 18 28.71 14.58 -0.39
C VAL A 18 28.09 15.17 0.88
N ILE A 19 28.79 15.08 2.02
CA ILE A 19 28.27 15.56 3.30
C ILE A 19 28.22 17.09 3.33
N GLN A 20 29.13 17.80 2.67
CA GLN A 20 29.14 19.25 2.59
C GLN A 20 27.92 19.85 1.87
N GLU A 21 27.24 19.08 1.05
CA GLU A 21 25.96 19.49 0.44
C GLU A 21 24.82 19.63 1.47
N TYR A 22 24.96 18.97 2.63
CA TYR A 22 23.94 18.94 3.69
C TYR A 22 24.29 19.79 4.91
N LEU A 23 25.58 19.89 5.23
CA LEU A 23 26.02 20.62 6.42
C LEU A 23 27.43 21.20 6.22
N PRO A 24 27.70 22.37 6.80
CA PRO A 24 29.02 22.97 6.72
C PRO A 24 30.03 22.17 7.54
N LEU A 25 31.11 21.72 6.90
CA LEU A 25 32.24 21.05 7.53
C LEU A 25 33.45 21.95 7.61
N LYS A 26 34.15 21.96 8.74
CA LYS A 26 35.42 22.68 8.95
C LYS A 26 36.54 21.66 9.11
N LYS A 27 37.70 21.90 8.50
CA LYS A 27 38.88 21.05 8.63
C LYS A 27 39.38 21.04 10.06
N ALA A 28 39.65 19.88 10.62
CA ALA A 28 40.13 19.65 11.98
C ALA A 28 41.23 18.58 11.95
N GLY A 29 42.48 18.98 11.70
CA GLY A 29 43.59 18.07 11.45
C GLY A 29 43.43 17.30 10.14
N THR A 30 43.48 15.99 10.18
CA THR A 30 43.27 15.06 9.03
C THR A 30 41.79 14.82 8.77
N ASN A 31 40.89 15.22 9.69
CA ASN A 31 39.46 15.00 9.59
C ASN A 31 38.71 16.32 9.36
N TRP A 32 37.40 16.18 9.10
CA TRP A 32 36.45 17.29 9.00
C TRP A 32 35.45 17.24 10.16
N LYS A 33 35.01 18.39 10.64
CA LYS A 33 34.12 18.51 11.80
C LYS A 33 32.95 19.45 11.53
N GLY A 34 31.74 19.03 11.94
CA GLY A 34 30.49 19.83 11.83
C GLY A 34 29.50 19.55 12.94
N LEU A 35 28.34 20.23 12.89
CA LEU A 35 27.22 19.90 13.74
C LEU A 35 26.52 18.65 13.17
N CYS A 36 26.09 17.74 14.03
CA CYS A 36 25.45 16.49 13.60
C CYS A 36 24.07 16.75 12.98
N PRO A 37 23.76 16.17 11.81
CA PRO A 37 22.43 16.29 11.21
C PRO A 37 21.41 15.32 11.82
N PHE A 38 21.86 14.36 12.66
CA PHE A 38 21.03 13.30 13.22
C PHE A 38 20.54 13.54 14.65
N HIS A 39 21.11 14.54 15.36
CA HIS A 39 20.64 14.99 16.66
C HIS A 39 20.91 16.48 16.85
N SER A 40 20.17 17.13 17.75
CA SER A 40 20.33 18.55 18.05
C SER A 40 21.50 18.76 19.01
N GLU A 41 22.50 19.60 18.60
CA GLU A 41 23.65 19.93 19.41
C GLU A 41 24.10 21.39 19.19
N LYS A 42 24.76 21.97 20.18
CA LYS A 42 25.32 23.34 20.08
C LYS A 42 26.81 23.35 19.75
N SER A 43 27.52 22.27 20.03
CA SER A 43 28.95 22.13 19.78
C SER A 43 29.21 21.02 18.78
N PRO A 44 30.04 21.22 17.75
CA PRO A 44 30.27 20.21 16.74
C PRO A 44 30.83 18.93 17.32
N SER A 45 30.16 17.78 17.10
CA SER A 45 30.64 16.44 17.48
C SER A 45 30.67 15.46 16.29
N PHE A 46 30.20 15.88 15.13
CA PHE A 46 30.19 15.06 13.91
C PHE A 46 31.52 15.17 13.19
N MET A 47 32.23 14.04 13.08
CA MET A 47 33.54 13.93 12.45
C MET A 47 33.43 13.13 11.15
N VAL A 48 34.13 13.58 10.10
CA VAL A 48 34.23 12.88 8.81
C VAL A 48 35.71 12.65 8.51
N SER A 49 36.07 11.39 8.28
CA SER A 49 37.41 10.99 7.87
C SER A 49 37.41 10.73 6.36
N GLU A 50 38.14 11.56 5.63
CA GLU A 50 38.32 11.43 4.19
C GLU A 50 39.13 10.15 3.87
N ASP A 51 40.22 9.89 4.61
CA ASP A 51 41.05 8.71 4.40
C ASP A 51 40.34 7.38 4.64
N ARG A 52 39.44 7.36 5.63
CA ARG A 52 38.66 6.15 5.98
C ARG A 52 37.33 6.05 5.24
N MET A 53 36.94 7.09 4.52
CA MET A 53 35.65 7.22 3.85
C MET A 53 34.47 6.96 4.80
N MET A 54 34.55 7.45 6.05
CA MET A 54 33.57 7.22 7.11
C MET A 54 33.28 8.49 7.90
N PHE A 55 32.07 8.55 8.45
CA PHE A 55 31.71 9.53 9.48
C PHE A 55 31.47 8.86 10.83
N HIS A 56 31.64 9.61 11.89
CA HIS A 56 31.28 9.24 13.26
C HIS A 56 30.84 10.46 14.05
N CYS A 57 29.70 10.39 14.70
CA CYS A 57 29.23 11.40 15.64
C CYS A 57 29.53 10.98 17.08
N PHE A 58 30.37 11.75 17.79
CA PHE A 58 30.70 11.48 19.20
C PHE A 58 29.59 11.90 20.18
N GLY A 59 28.55 12.62 19.70
CA GLY A 59 27.41 13.00 20.50
C GLY A 59 26.32 11.93 20.59
N CYS A 60 25.88 11.38 19.44
CA CYS A 60 24.80 10.38 19.38
C CYS A 60 25.27 8.97 19.01
N GLY A 61 26.59 8.78 18.73
CA GLY A 61 27.15 7.48 18.36
C GLY A 61 26.90 7.03 16.91
N GLU A 62 26.19 7.83 16.11
CA GLU A 62 25.93 7.51 14.72
C GLU A 62 27.21 7.49 13.89
N HIS A 63 27.37 6.44 13.09
CA HIS A 63 28.54 6.24 12.26
C HIS A 63 28.24 5.46 10.99
N GLY A 64 29.10 5.53 10.00
CA GLY A 64 28.96 4.79 8.76
C GLY A 64 29.74 5.42 7.59
N ASP A 65 29.47 4.92 6.40
CA ASP A 65 30.02 5.42 5.14
C ASP A 65 29.04 6.37 4.44
N VAL A 66 29.35 6.76 3.20
CA VAL A 66 28.51 7.65 2.40
C VAL A 66 27.12 7.07 2.12
N PHE A 67 26.99 5.73 2.00
CA PHE A 67 25.70 5.07 1.83
C PHE A 67 24.86 5.22 3.09
N THR A 68 25.43 4.88 4.24
CA THR A 68 24.76 5.02 5.54
C THR A 68 24.33 6.46 5.81
N PHE A 69 25.20 7.43 5.47
CA PHE A 69 24.88 8.84 5.62
C PHE A 69 23.64 9.24 4.81
N LEU A 70 23.59 8.92 3.52
CA LEU A 70 22.47 9.26 2.65
C LEU A 70 21.20 8.52 3.01
N MET A 71 21.29 7.24 3.38
CA MET A 71 20.13 6.48 3.88
C MET A 71 19.47 7.18 5.07
N LYS A 72 20.28 7.65 6.04
CA LYS A 72 19.79 8.35 7.24
C LYS A 72 19.37 9.79 6.97
N GLN A 73 20.10 10.50 6.11
CA GLN A 73 19.86 11.91 5.83
C GLN A 73 18.62 12.12 4.96
N GLU A 74 18.46 11.33 3.91
CA GLU A 74 17.39 11.46 2.93
C GLU A 74 16.21 10.48 3.20
N GLY A 75 16.40 9.50 4.08
CA GLY A 75 15.42 8.45 4.29
C GLY A 75 15.31 7.48 3.09
N TYR A 76 16.39 7.36 2.32
CA TYR A 76 16.46 6.44 1.19
C TYR A 76 16.75 5.02 1.66
N ASP A 77 16.28 4.03 0.89
CA ASP A 77 16.74 2.66 1.07
C ASP A 77 18.09 2.43 0.33
N PHE A 78 18.73 1.29 0.63
CA PHE A 78 20.04 0.98 0.05
C PHE A 78 20.04 0.94 -1.48
N PRO A 79 19.06 0.34 -2.19
CA PRO A 79 18.99 0.38 -3.65
C PRO A 79 18.86 1.80 -4.23
N GLU A 80 18.15 2.69 -3.55
CA GLU A 80 18.01 4.09 -3.95
C GLU A 80 19.33 4.85 -3.83
N VAL A 81 20.01 4.68 -2.69
CA VAL A 81 21.33 5.28 -2.47
C VAL A 81 22.37 4.71 -3.43
N LEU A 82 22.34 3.40 -3.66
CA LEU A 82 23.23 2.73 -4.61
C LEU A 82 23.09 3.35 -6.01
N LYS A 83 21.85 3.54 -6.48
CA LYS A 83 21.59 4.18 -7.77
C LYS A 83 22.08 5.62 -7.80
N LEU A 84 21.75 6.42 -6.78
CA LEU A 84 22.16 7.82 -6.68
C LEU A 84 23.69 7.98 -6.75
N LEU A 85 24.39 7.19 -5.95
CA LEU A 85 25.85 7.25 -5.89
C LEU A 85 26.52 6.66 -7.12
N ALA A 86 25.94 5.63 -7.75
CA ALA A 86 26.43 5.08 -9.01
C ALA A 86 26.30 6.10 -10.15
N ASP A 87 25.15 6.77 -10.27
CA ASP A 87 24.92 7.84 -11.25
C ASP A 87 25.94 8.98 -11.05
N ARG A 88 26.20 9.38 -9.80
CA ARG A 88 27.19 10.39 -9.43
C ARG A 88 28.64 9.96 -9.71
N ALA A 89 28.96 8.69 -9.45
CA ALA A 89 30.28 8.11 -9.67
C ALA A 89 30.56 7.79 -11.16
N GLY A 90 29.55 7.85 -12.03
CA GLY A 90 29.64 7.38 -13.41
C GLY A 90 29.83 5.86 -13.50
N VAL A 91 29.39 5.10 -12.48
CA VAL A 91 29.44 3.64 -12.44
C VAL A 91 28.16 3.07 -13.01
N LYS A 92 28.27 2.21 -14.02
CA LYS A 92 27.10 1.51 -14.57
C LYS A 92 26.75 0.32 -13.71
N ILE A 93 25.57 0.36 -13.08
CA ILE A 93 25.01 -0.80 -12.42
C ILE A 93 24.46 -1.71 -13.52
N GLU A 94 25.06 -2.88 -13.73
CA GLU A 94 24.52 -3.90 -14.62
C GLU A 94 23.16 -4.36 -14.08
N ARG A 95 22.11 -4.02 -14.78
CA ARG A 95 20.74 -4.43 -14.47
C ARG A 95 20.54 -5.84 -14.99
N ARG A 96 19.93 -6.70 -14.18
CA ARG A 96 19.66 -8.12 -14.52
C ARG A 96 18.82 -8.29 -15.81
N ASP A 97 18.05 -7.28 -16.24
CA ASP A 97 17.32 -7.28 -17.52
C ASP A 97 17.22 -5.86 -18.11
N PRO A 98 17.97 -5.58 -19.21
CA PRO A 98 17.92 -4.28 -19.91
C PRO A 98 16.53 -3.92 -20.45
N LYS A 99 15.68 -4.92 -20.80
CA LYS A 99 14.31 -4.67 -21.31
C LYS A 99 13.41 -4.10 -20.22
N ILE A 100 13.40 -4.72 -19.03
CA ILE A 100 12.59 -4.25 -17.88
C ILE A 100 13.00 -2.81 -17.49
N ALA A 101 14.28 -2.52 -17.55
CA ALA A 101 14.79 -1.17 -17.27
C ALA A 101 14.33 -0.15 -18.30
N HIS A 102 14.35 -0.51 -19.58
CA HIS A 102 13.88 0.33 -20.67
C HIS A 102 12.37 0.60 -20.57
N GLU A 103 11.56 -0.43 -20.37
CA GLU A 103 10.10 -0.32 -20.19
C GLU A 103 9.74 0.59 -19.00
N ARG A 104 10.45 0.47 -17.88
CA ARG A 104 10.21 1.34 -16.71
C ARG A 104 10.56 2.80 -16.98
N ASN A 105 11.66 3.06 -17.67
CA ASN A 105 12.03 4.43 -18.05
C ASN A 105 10.99 5.03 -19.00
N LEU A 106 10.56 4.26 -20.00
CA LEU A 106 9.51 4.67 -20.93
C LEU A 106 8.20 5.01 -20.20
N MET A 107 7.77 4.17 -19.25
CA MET A 107 6.60 4.46 -18.43
C MET A 107 6.76 5.76 -17.62
N ARG A 108 7.95 6.02 -17.06
CA ARG A 108 8.23 7.27 -16.32
C ARG A 108 8.08 8.49 -17.21
N GLU A 109 8.64 8.44 -18.40
CA GLU A 109 8.53 9.53 -19.38
C GLU A 109 7.07 9.79 -19.75
N ILE A 110 6.29 8.74 -20.03
CA ILE A 110 4.86 8.83 -20.35
C ILE A 110 4.07 9.45 -19.20
N VAL A 111 4.28 8.97 -17.97
CA VAL A 111 3.54 9.45 -16.78
C VAL A 111 3.92 10.90 -16.46
N GLU A 112 5.19 11.27 -16.57
CA GLU A 112 5.64 12.65 -16.33
C GLU A 112 5.10 13.60 -17.42
N LEU A 113 5.12 13.20 -18.69
CA LEU A 113 4.53 13.99 -19.77
C LEU A 113 3.02 14.15 -19.58
N THR A 114 2.34 13.10 -19.12
CA THR A 114 0.91 13.14 -18.80
C THR A 114 0.62 14.08 -17.64
N SER A 115 1.47 14.12 -16.61
CA SER A 115 1.34 15.07 -15.51
C SER A 115 1.34 16.51 -16.01
N ARG A 116 2.31 16.83 -16.86
CA ARG A 116 2.41 18.18 -17.49
C ARG A 116 1.22 18.48 -18.41
N PHE A 117 0.75 17.48 -19.15
CA PHE A 117 -0.44 17.61 -19.98
C PHE A 117 -1.68 17.97 -19.15
N TYR A 118 -1.97 17.24 -18.07
CA TYR A 118 -3.13 17.52 -17.23
C TYR A 118 -3.03 18.89 -16.53
N GLN A 119 -1.85 19.28 -16.08
CA GLN A 119 -1.61 20.61 -15.50
C GLN A 119 -1.87 21.72 -16.53
N LYS A 120 -1.37 21.54 -17.76
CA LYS A 120 -1.61 22.49 -18.86
C LYS A 120 -3.09 22.57 -19.23
N VAL A 121 -3.80 21.44 -19.30
CA VAL A 121 -5.25 21.42 -19.53
C VAL A 121 -6.00 22.17 -18.43
N LEU A 122 -5.63 21.97 -17.16
CA LEU A 122 -6.25 22.71 -16.05
C LEU A 122 -6.07 24.23 -16.20
N THR A 123 -4.88 24.67 -16.61
CA THR A 123 -4.56 26.10 -16.71
C THR A 123 -5.19 26.75 -17.92
N ASP A 124 -5.06 26.12 -19.10
CA ASP A 124 -5.27 26.78 -20.39
C ASP A 124 -6.59 26.40 -21.06
N SER A 125 -7.17 25.23 -20.75
CA SER A 125 -8.34 24.74 -21.47
C SER A 125 -9.65 25.31 -20.96
N PRO A 126 -10.56 25.78 -21.85
CA PRO A 126 -11.94 26.13 -21.47
C PRO A 126 -12.71 24.96 -20.83
N GLN A 127 -12.41 23.71 -21.23
CA GLN A 127 -13.06 22.51 -20.65
C GLN A 127 -12.78 22.32 -19.16
N ALA A 128 -11.73 22.94 -18.64
CA ALA A 128 -11.35 22.86 -17.22
C ALA A 128 -11.99 23.95 -16.35
N GLU A 129 -12.89 24.79 -16.89
CA GLU A 129 -13.47 25.92 -16.15
C GLU A 129 -14.19 25.48 -14.88
N ALA A 130 -15.01 24.44 -14.93
CA ALA A 130 -15.69 23.88 -13.75
C ALA A 130 -14.69 23.38 -12.70
N ALA A 131 -13.57 22.76 -13.14
CA ALA A 131 -12.51 22.31 -12.24
C ALA A 131 -11.79 23.50 -11.57
N ARG A 132 -11.47 24.56 -12.32
CA ARG A 132 -10.90 25.79 -11.76
C ARG A 132 -11.82 26.44 -10.73
N GLN A 133 -13.12 26.54 -11.03
CA GLN A 133 -14.12 27.06 -10.10
C GLN A 133 -14.23 26.20 -8.84
N TYR A 134 -14.20 24.87 -8.98
CA TYR A 134 -14.18 23.97 -7.83
C TYR A 134 -12.94 24.19 -6.94
N LEU A 135 -11.74 24.25 -7.53
CA LEU A 135 -10.50 24.49 -6.79
C LEU A 135 -10.50 25.89 -6.14
N SER A 136 -11.05 26.90 -6.81
CA SER A 136 -11.24 28.25 -6.26
C SER A 136 -12.23 28.26 -5.09
N LYS A 137 -13.36 27.55 -5.18
CA LYS A 137 -14.31 27.36 -4.06
C LYS A 137 -13.68 26.63 -2.87
N ARG A 138 -12.67 25.80 -3.11
CA ARG A 138 -11.84 25.16 -2.09
C ARG A 138 -10.69 26.06 -1.61
N GLU A 139 -10.64 27.32 -2.08
CA GLU A 139 -9.64 28.34 -1.71
C GLU A 139 -8.19 27.93 -2.00
N LEU A 140 -7.97 27.04 -2.99
CA LEU A 140 -6.62 26.61 -3.36
C LEU A 140 -5.91 27.67 -4.18
N LYS A 141 -4.71 28.02 -3.73
CA LYS A 141 -3.85 29.00 -4.39
C LYS A 141 -3.12 28.39 -5.60
N PRO A 142 -2.82 29.19 -6.64
CA PRO A 142 -2.11 28.70 -7.83
C PRO A 142 -0.77 28.02 -7.52
N GLU A 143 -0.02 28.53 -6.52
CA GLU A 143 1.25 27.93 -6.10
C GLU A 143 1.05 26.55 -5.45
N THR A 144 -0.01 26.36 -4.68
CA THR A 144 -0.37 25.06 -4.10
C THR A 144 -0.77 24.07 -5.20
N ILE A 145 -1.60 24.50 -6.16
CA ILE A 145 -2.00 23.69 -7.31
C ILE A 145 -0.77 23.21 -8.08
N ARG A 146 0.21 24.10 -8.34
CA ARG A 146 1.47 23.73 -9.01
C ARG A 146 2.32 22.80 -8.16
N ALA A 147 2.49 23.09 -6.87
CA ALA A 147 3.32 22.28 -5.97
C ALA A 147 2.85 20.83 -5.88
N PHE A 148 1.54 20.59 -5.87
CA PHE A 148 0.96 19.26 -5.83
C PHE A 148 0.74 18.63 -7.21
N GLY A 149 1.06 19.33 -8.31
CA GLY A 149 0.86 18.82 -9.67
C GLY A 149 -0.60 18.52 -9.98
N ILE A 150 -1.51 19.38 -9.49
CA ILE A 150 -2.96 19.21 -9.75
C ILE A 150 -3.24 19.56 -11.20
N GLY A 151 -4.01 18.71 -11.88
CA GLY A 151 -4.38 18.87 -13.28
C GLY A 151 -5.85 18.57 -13.54
N TYR A 152 -6.22 18.51 -14.81
CA TYR A 152 -7.55 18.13 -15.25
C TYR A 152 -7.50 17.18 -16.44
N ALA A 153 -8.19 16.06 -16.36
CA ALA A 153 -8.41 15.14 -17.47
C ALA A 153 -9.63 15.60 -18.26
N PRO A 154 -9.48 15.96 -19.55
CA PRO A 154 -10.58 16.46 -20.37
C PRO A 154 -11.66 15.41 -20.63
N GLU A 155 -12.80 15.83 -21.20
CA GLU A 155 -13.97 14.98 -21.41
C GLU A 155 -13.79 13.95 -22.55
N GLY A 156 -12.93 14.25 -23.53
CA GLY A 156 -12.75 13.43 -24.73
C GLY A 156 -12.24 12.03 -24.43
N TRP A 157 -12.68 11.07 -25.23
CA TRP A 157 -12.35 9.65 -25.02
C TRP A 157 -10.91 9.30 -25.36
N GLU A 158 -10.27 10.04 -26.28
CA GLU A 158 -8.94 9.72 -26.82
C GLU A 158 -8.00 10.94 -26.77
N THR A 159 -8.30 11.93 -25.93
CA THR A 159 -7.56 13.20 -25.94
C THR A 159 -6.12 13.02 -25.49
N LEU A 160 -5.90 12.29 -24.39
CA LEU A 160 -4.57 11.98 -23.88
C LEU A 160 -3.86 10.97 -24.79
N CYS A 161 -4.55 9.91 -25.21
CA CYS A 161 -3.98 8.90 -26.13
C CYS A 161 -3.46 9.56 -27.42
N ASN A 162 -4.28 10.40 -28.05
CA ASN A 162 -3.89 11.14 -29.26
C ASN A 162 -2.72 12.09 -29.01
N PHE A 163 -2.65 12.73 -27.85
CA PHE A 163 -1.53 13.58 -27.46
C PHE A 163 -0.25 12.76 -27.33
N LEU A 164 -0.28 11.63 -26.61
CA LEU A 164 0.88 10.77 -26.40
C LEU A 164 1.34 10.08 -27.69
N ASN A 165 0.41 9.63 -28.54
CA ASN A 165 0.72 9.06 -29.85
C ASN A 165 1.45 10.07 -30.77
N LYS A 166 1.04 11.35 -30.76
CA LYS A 166 1.75 12.43 -31.47
C LYS A 166 3.18 12.64 -30.96
N HIS A 167 3.47 12.26 -29.71
CA HIS A 167 4.82 12.29 -29.14
C HIS A 167 5.60 10.98 -29.36
N GLY A 168 5.05 10.04 -30.14
CA GLY A 168 5.74 8.81 -30.55
C GLY A 168 5.53 7.60 -29.65
N TYR A 169 4.71 7.70 -28.60
CA TYR A 169 4.38 6.55 -27.73
C TYR A 169 3.31 5.68 -28.38
N LYS A 170 3.41 4.36 -28.20
CA LYS A 170 2.46 3.38 -28.72
C LYS A 170 1.32 3.14 -27.74
N ASP A 171 0.17 2.72 -28.24
CA ASP A 171 -1.01 2.38 -27.43
C ASP A 171 -0.69 1.39 -26.30
N ASP A 172 0.12 0.37 -26.56
CA ASP A 172 0.52 -0.61 -25.55
C ASP A 172 1.34 0.01 -24.42
N ASP A 173 2.23 0.95 -24.73
CA ASP A 173 3.03 1.66 -23.73
C ASP A 173 2.14 2.54 -22.84
N ILE A 174 1.11 3.17 -23.44
CA ILE A 174 0.15 4.03 -22.74
C ILE A 174 -0.75 3.18 -21.82
N ILE A 175 -1.18 1.99 -22.29
CA ILE A 175 -1.94 1.02 -21.47
C ILE A 175 -1.08 0.51 -20.32
N ASN A 176 0.17 0.12 -20.59
CA ASN A 176 1.11 -0.37 -19.58
C ASN A 176 1.42 0.69 -18.52
N ALA A 177 1.42 1.98 -18.89
CA ALA A 177 1.51 3.10 -17.95
C ALA A 177 0.20 3.33 -17.16
N GLY A 178 -0.88 2.58 -17.44
CA GLY A 178 -2.16 2.66 -16.73
C GLY A 178 -3.00 3.88 -17.08
N LEU A 179 -2.76 4.49 -18.23
CA LEU A 179 -3.40 5.74 -18.67
C LEU A 179 -4.50 5.53 -19.70
N ALA A 180 -4.51 4.38 -20.36
CA ALA A 180 -5.49 4.00 -21.36
C ALA A 180 -6.09 2.61 -21.08
N LEU A 181 -7.22 2.34 -21.72
CA LEU A 181 -7.94 1.07 -21.72
C LEU A 181 -8.20 0.66 -23.17
N ARG A 182 -8.19 -0.66 -23.44
CA ARG A 182 -8.62 -1.17 -24.75
C ARG A 182 -10.14 -1.07 -24.89
N SER A 183 -10.61 -0.68 -26.07
CA SER A 183 -12.03 -0.70 -26.38
C SER A 183 -12.55 -2.15 -26.36
N VAL A 184 -13.75 -2.36 -25.82
CA VAL A 184 -14.42 -3.68 -25.76
C VAL A 184 -14.57 -4.29 -27.15
N ASN A 185 -14.72 -3.46 -28.19
CA ASN A 185 -14.85 -3.90 -29.59
C ASN A 185 -13.49 -4.23 -30.24
N GLY A 186 -12.40 -4.25 -29.50
CA GLY A 186 -11.06 -4.57 -30.00
C GLY A 186 -10.46 -3.53 -30.96
N ARG A 187 -11.17 -2.42 -31.23
CA ARG A 187 -10.72 -1.35 -32.13
C ARG A 187 -10.35 -0.11 -31.32
N GLY A 188 -9.04 0.10 -31.13
CA GLY A 188 -8.49 1.32 -30.52
C GLY A 188 -8.39 1.28 -29.01
N VAL A 189 -7.91 2.38 -28.47
CA VAL A 189 -7.70 2.63 -27.04
C VAL A 189 -8.39 3.93 -26.64
N TYR A 190 -8.77 4.05 -25.38
CA TYR A 190 -9.39 5.26 -24.86
C TYR A 190 -8.81 5.66 -23.50
N ASP A 191 -8.88 6.94 -23.20
CA ASP A 191 -8.35 7.53 -21.98
C ASP A 191 -9.02 6.94 -20.73
N ARG A 192 -8.21 6.46 -19.79
CA ARG A 192 -8.69 5.94 -18.50
C ARG A 192 -9.35 7.03 -17.64
N PHE A 193 -8.79 8.22 -17.64
CA PHE A 193 -9.27 9.35 -16.85
C PHE A 193 -9.97 10.37 -17.76
N ARG A 194 -11.20 10.70 -17.44
CA ARG A 194 -12.01 11.67 -18.18
C ARG A 194 -12.87 12.49 -17.20
N LYS A 195 -13.03 13.78 -17.45
CA LYS A 195 -13.83 14.68 -16.60
C LYS A 195 -13.45 14.66 -15.12
N ARG A 196 -12.12 14.60 -14.82
CA ARG A 196 -11.66 14.47 -13.44
C ARG A 196 -10.59 15.49 -13.11
N ILE A 197 -10.63 16.00 -11.88
CA ILE A 197 -9.47 16.67 -11.28
C ILE A 197 -8.43 15.60 -11.00
N MET A 198 -7.21 15.81 -11.48
CA MET A 198 -6.12 14.86 -11.41
C MET A 198 -5.13 15.28 -10.32
N PHE A 199 -4.83 14.36 -9.42
CA PHE A 199 -3.79 14.49 -8.41
C PHE A 199 -2.64 13.58 -8.77
N SER A 200 -1.43 14.15 -8.91
CA SER A 200 -0.23 13.36 -9.17
C SER A 200 0.15 12.55 -7.93
N ILE A 201 0.29 11.24 -8.07
CA ILE A 201 0.83 10.35 -7.03
C ILE A 201 2.33 10.29 -7.26
N ARG A 202 3.12 10.77 -6.27
CA ARG A 202 4.57 10.84 -6.36
C ARG A 202 5.25 9.96 -5.31
N ASN A 203 6.46 9.49 -5.65
CA ASN A 203 7.33 8.89 -4.65
C ASN A 203 7.94 9.98 -3.75
N HIS A 204 8.69 9.58 -2.71
CA HIS A 204 9.33 10.51 -1.78
C HIS A 204 10.43 11.39 -2.43
N GLN A 205 10.86 11.08 -3.67
CA GLN A 205 11.78 11.88 -4.48
C GLN A 205 11.07 12.93 -5.34
N GLY A 206 9.73 12.89 -5.41
CA GLY A 206 8.91 13.79 -6.21
C GLY A 206 8.65 13.30 -7.65
N GLU A 207 9.12 12.10 -8.03
CA GLU A 207 8.82 11.51 -9.34
C GLU A 207 7.36 11.06 -9.41
N THR A 208 6.64 11.42 -10.46
CA THR A 208 5.25 11.02 -10.68
C THR A 208 5.18 9.54 -11.08
N LEU A 209 4.38 8.76 -10.38
CA LEU A 209 4.24 7.32 -10.61
C LEU A 209 2.85 6.93 -11.14
N GLY A 210 1.87 7.81 -11.00
CA GLY A 210 0.51 7.62 -11.40
C GLY A 210 -0.39 8.76 -10.94
N PHE A 211 -1.68 8.54 -10.96
CA PHE A 211 -2.68 9.57 -10.69
C PHE A 211 -3.86 9.04 -9.91
N THR A 212 -4.46 9.93 -9.11
CA THR A 212 -5.82 9.80 -8.58
C THR A 212 -6.69 10.83 -9.29
N GLY A 213 -7.77 10.40 -9.92
CA GLY A 213 -8.73 11.25 -10.59
C GLY A 213 -10.03 11.37 -9.78
N ARG A 214 -10.39 12.58 -9.36
CA ARG A 214 -11.62 12.88 -8.63
C ARG A 214 -12.69 13.48 -9.55
N LEU A 215 -13.93 12.97 -9.50
CA LEU A 215 -15.07 13.60 -10.16
C LEU A 215 -15.40 14.97 -9.54
N LEU A 216 -15.92 15.87 -10.36
CA LEU A 216 -16.55 17.09 -9.88
C LEU A 216 -17.88 16.75 -9.18
N PRO A 217 -18.28 17.48 -8.10
CA PRO A 217 -19.50 17.18 -7.35
C PRO A 217 -20.80 17.15 -8.17
N GLU A 218 -20.85 17.94 -9.24
CA GLU A 218 -21.96 17.98 -10.17
C GLU A 218 -22.06 16.73 -11.05
N ASP A 219 -20.92 16.07 -11.30
CA ASP A 219 -20.86 14.82 -12.05
C ASP A 219 -21.05 13.58 -11.17
N GLU A 220 -20.79 13.67 -9.84
CA GLU A 220 -20.99 12.55 -8.90
C GLU A 220 -22.44 12.03 -8.86
N LYS A 221 -23.41 12.86 -9.23
CA LYS A 221 -24.86 12.52 -9.21
C LYS A 221 -25.35 11.87 -10.50
N LYS A 222 -24.53 11.75 -11.53
CA LYS A 222 -24.93 11.19 -12.82
C LYS A 222 -24.92 9.65 -12.77
N PRO A 223 -25.89 8.96 -13.40
CA PRO A 223 -25.96 7.49 -13.37
C PRO A 223 -24.69 6.80 -13.87
N ASP A 224 -23.99 7.41 -14.86
CA ASP A 224 -22.82 6.85 -15.51
C ASP A 224 -21.48 7.43 -14.98
N ALA A 225 -21.52 8.08 -13.82
CA ALA A 225 -20.38 8.84 -13.29
C ALA A 225 -19.18 7.94 -12.92
N GLY A 226 -19.42 6.66 -12.64
CA GLY A 226 -18.41 5.79 -12.08
C GLY A 226 -18.01 6.18 -10.65
N GLY A 227 -16.94 5.62 -10.13
CA GLY A 227 -16.47 5.91 -8.76
C GLY A 227 -16.04 7.37 -8.57
N LYS A 228 -16.33 7.93 -7.39
CA LYS A 228 -15.92 9.29 -6.99
C LYS A 228 -14.42 9.52 -7.20
N TYR A 229 -13.61 8.54 -6.84
CA TYR A 229 -12.17 8.48 -7.10
C TYR A 229 -11.83 7.29 -7.98
N VAL A 230 -10.99 7.52 -8.98
CA VAL A 230 -10.37 6.48 -9.81
C VAL A 230 -8.87 6.65 -9.72
N ASN A 231 -8.16 5.54 -9.48
CA ASN A 231 -6.71 5.54 -9.39
C ASN A 231 -6.09 4.89 -10.64
N THR A 232 -4.83 5.22 -10.91
CA THR A 232 -3.98 4.42 -11.79
C THR A 232 -4.03 2.96 -11.32
N PRO A 233 -4.17 1.97 -12.24
CA PRO A 233 -4.07 0.56 -11.89
C PRO A 233 -2.64 0.20 -11.48
N GLU A 234 -2.43 -1.02 -11.02
CA GLU A 234 -1.07 -1.52 -10.83
C GLU A 234 -0.31 -1.54 -12.16
N THR A 235 0.88 -0.97 -12.14
CA THR A 235 1.79 -0.86 -13.30
C THR A 235 3.20 -1.24 -12.88
N GLY A 236 4.13 -1.29 -13.80
CA GLY A 236 5.56 -1.41 -13.49
C GLY A 236 6.12 -0.25 -12.66
N LEU A 237 5.39 0.87 -12.52
CA LEU A 237 5.74 2.03 -11.70
C LEU A 237 4.89 2.12 -10.42
N TYR A 238 3.65 1.65 -10.42
CA TYR A 238 2.69 1.85 -9.36
C TYR A 238 2.01 0.54 -8.98
N ASN A 239 2.25 0.07 -7.74
CA ASN A 239 1.64 -1.15 -7.21
C ASN A 239 1.09 -0.89 -5.80
N LYS A 240 -0.17 -1.24 -5.56
CA LYS A 240 -0.86 -1.10 -4.26
C LYS A 240 -0.68 -2.32 -3.34
N GLY A 241 0.10 -3.33 -3.72
CA GLY A 241 0.38 -4.48 -2.86
C GLY A 241 -0.03 -5.85 -3.37
N GLY A 242 -0.02 -6.10 -4.67
CA GLY A 242 -0.18 -7.44 -5.26
C GLY A 242 1.14 -8.24 -5.31
N ASP A 243 1.02 -9.57 -5.37
CA ASP A 243 2.16 -10.48 -5.48
C ASP A 243 2.84 -10.38 -6.84
N VAL A 244 3.84 -9.52 -6.96
CA VAL A 244 4.77 -9.52 -8.08
C VAL A 244 6.19 -9.47 -7.54
N ASN A 245 7.09 -10.26 -8.11
CA ASN A 245 8.48 -10.48 -7.74
C ASN A 245 9.11 -9.40 -6.84
N LYS A 246 9.37 -9.75 -5.58
CA LYS A 246 9.77 -8.87 -4.47
C LYS A 246 10.94 -7.93 -4.76
N GLU A 247 11.80 -8.24 -5.74
CA GLU A 247 13.01 -7.48 -6.03
C GLU A 247 12.81 -6.25 -6.94
N ALA A 248 11.71 -6.19 -7.72
CA ALA A 248 11.47 -5.10 -8.69
C ALA A 248 10.57 -3.96 -8.18
N LEU A 249 9.95 -4.13 -7.01
CA LEU A 249 8.83 -3.31 -6.52
C LEU A 249 9.10 -2.61 -5.17
N ILE A 250 10.35 -2.57 -4.73
CA ILE A 250 10.78 -1.82 -3.54
C ILE A 250 10.59 -0.33 -3.84
N GLY A 251 9.51 0.25 -3.43
CA GLY A 251 9.25 1.69 -3.60
C GLY A 251 7.77 2.05 -3.66
N PHE A 252 6.90 1.13 -4.07
CA PHE A 252 5.50 1.43 -4.36
C PHE A 252 4.52 1.13 -3.22
N ARG A 253 4.83 0.12 -2.39
CA ARG A 253 4.06 -0.17 -1.17
C ARG A 253 4.20 0.89 -0.08
N THR A 254 5.18 1.79 -0.25
CA THR A 254 5.54 2.83 0.71
C THR A 254 4.92 4.19 0.40
N LEU A 255 4.05 4.27 -0.62
CA LEU A 255 3.52 5.54 -1.07
C LEU A 255 2.56 6.17 -0.06
N LEU A 256 2.90 7.40 0.31
CA LEU A 256 2.08 8.31 1.08
C LEU A 256 1.92 9.59 0.27
N PHE A 257 0.70 10.03 0.06
CA PHE A 257 0.44 11.24 -0.71
C PHE A 257 1.02 12.47 0.02
N GLY A 258 1.79 13.27 -0.68
CA GLY A 258 2.42 14.49 -0.18
C GLY A 258 3.73 14.25 0.58
N LEU A 259 4.24 13.00 0.70
CA LEU A 259 5.48 12.73 1.44
C LEU A 259 6.71 13.42 0.83
N ASP A 260 6.76 13.55 -0.50
CA ASP A 260 7.79 14.29 -1.21
C ASP A 260 7.95 15.72 -0.71
N LEU A 261 6.84 16.38 -0.40
CA LEU A 261 6.79 17.74 0.13
C LEU A 261 6.89 17.81 1.66
N ALA A 262 6.45 16.75 2.36
CA ALA A 262 6.33 16.72 3.81
C ALA A 262 7.61 16.30 4.54
N ARG A 263 8.47 15.48 3.92
CA ARG A 263 9.58 14.77 4.56
C ARG A 263 10.52 15.64 5.41
N GLN A 264 10.84 16.83 4.94
CA GLN A 264 11.72 17.76 5.66
C GLN A 264 11.03 18.34 6.91
N ASP A 265 9.75 18.70 6.78
CA ASP A 265 8.97 19.23 7.90
C ASP A 265 8.62 18.14 8.92
N ILE A 266 8.40 16.88 8.48
CA ILE A 266 8.26 15.73 9.37
C ILE A 266 9.51 15.55 10.22
N LYS A 267 10.70 15.54 9.60
CA LYS A 267 11.98 15.41 10.29
C LYS A 267 12.24 16.56 11.25
N LYS A 268 11.99 17.81 10.79
CA LYS A 268 12.20 19.02 11.59
C LYS A 268 11.30 19.07 12.81
N ASN A 269 10.03 18.68 12.68
CA ASN A 269 9.04 18.70 13.75
C ASN A 269 9.06 17.42 14.59
N ASP A 270 9.82 16.40 14.17
CA ASP A 270 9.80 15.05 14.72
C ASP A 270 8.37 14.52 14.89
N LEU A 271 7.51 14.76 13.89
CA LEU A 271 6.11 14.39 13.91
C LEU A 271 5.58 14.24 12.48
N ALA A 272 5.00 13.10 12.14
CA ALA A 272 4.17 12.92 10.95
C ALA A 272 2.69 13.02 11.32
N VAL A 273 1.95 13.85 10.60
CA VAL A 273 0.48 13.94 10.71
C VAL A 273 -0.13 13.13 9.57
N LEU A 274 -0.92 12.11 9.93
CA LEU A 274 -1.54 11.20 8.98
C LEU A 274 -3.04 11.51 8.87
N VAL A 275 -3.48 11.76 7.65
CA VAL A 275 -4.89 12.02 7.29
C VAL A 275 -5.38 11.04 6.23
N GLU A 276 -6.68 11.00 5.94
CA GLU A 276 -7.24 10.07 4.96
C GLU A 276 -7.16 10.59 3.53
N GLY A 277 -7.47 11.86 3.33
CA GLY A 277 -7.73 12.45 2.02
C GLY A 277 -6.60 13.31 1.45
N ASN A 278 -6.51 13.35 0.12
CA ASN A 278 -5.54 14.21 -0.57
C ASN A 278 -5.82 15.70 -0.31
N MET A 279 -7.11 16.08 -0.20
CA MET A 279 -7.47 17.48 0.06
C MET A 279 -7.03 17.94 1.45
N ASP A 280 -7.10 17.06 2.45
CA ASP A 280 -6.65 17.36 3.81
C ASP A 280 -5.15 17.69 3.85
N VAL A 281 -4.34 16.96 3.08
CA VAL A 281 -2.91 17.24 2.92
C VAL A 281 -2.71 18.59 2.24
N ILE A 282 -3.38 18.82 1.11
CA ILE A 282 -3.19 20.02 0.27
C ILE A 282 -3.55 21.28 1.05
N SER A 283 -4.71 21.30 1.74
CA SER A 283 -5.16 22.43 2.53
C SER A 283 -4.25 22.67 3.75
N SER A 284 -3.81 21.61 4.42
CA SER A 284 -2.85 21.71 5.53
C SER A 284 -1.52 22.32 5.08
N HIS A 285 -0.95 21.85 3.98
CA HIS A 285 0.29 22.39 3.42
C HIS A 285 0.14 23.86 3.02
N GLN A 286 -0.99 24.22 2.39
CA GLN A 286 -1.28 25.60 2.06
C GLN A 286 -1.36 26.50 3.28
N ALA A 287 -1.86 26.00 4.39
CA ALA A 287 -1.91 26.69 5.68
C ALA A 287 -0.54 26.74 6.41
N GLY A 288 0.52 26.18 5.81
CA GLY A 288 1.86 26.16 6.38
C GLY A 288 2.13 24.98 7.32
N ILE A 289 1.18 24.05 7.47
CA ILE A 289 1.33 22.83 8.26
C ILE A 289 1.77 21.72 7.29
N ARG A 290 3.09 21.57 7.08
CA ARG A 290 3.66 20.78 5.99
C ARG A 290 4.06 19.36 6.36
N ASN A 291 4.02 18.99 7.62
CA ASN A 291 4.32 17.62 8.08
C ASN A 291 3.10 16.68 7.99
N VAL A 292 2.18 16.92 7.03
CA VAL A 292 0.93 16.17 6.81
C VAL A 292 1.05 15.31 5.57
N VAL A 293 0.65 14.03 5.65
CA VAL A 293 0.62 13.04 4.57
C VAL A 293 -0.66 12.23 4.61
N ALA A 294 -1.07 11.63 3.47
CA ALA A 294 -2.26 10.79 3.43
C ALA A 294 -1.98 9.36 2.92
N ILE A 295 -2.78 8.41 3.45
CA ILE A 295 -2.80 7.01 3.01
C ILE A 295 -3.65 6.75 1.76
N SER A 296 -4.46 7.74 1.33
CA SER A 296 -5.25 7.73 0.08
C SER A 296 -6.12 6.48 -0.12
N GLY A 297 -6.98 6.18 0.87
CA GLY A 297 -8.04 5.17 0.74
C GLY A 297 -7.61 3.72 0.93
N THR A 298 -6.48 3.47 1.61
CA THR A 298 -6.02 2.14 2.03
C THR A 298 -5.73 2.12 3.54
N ALA A 299 -5.66 0.93 4.15
CA ALA A 299 -5.12 0.84 5.51
C ALA A 299 -3.61 1.15 5.50
N LEU A 300 -3.10 1.76 6.57
CA LEU A 300 -1.67 2.02 6.77
C LEU A 300 -0.90 0.69 6.78
N THR A 301 0.12 0.57 5.93
CA THR A 301 0.91 -0.66 5.74
C THR A 301 2.23 -0.60 6.52
N ASP A 302 2.82 -1.78 6.81
CA ASP A 302 4.15 -1.87 7.44
C ASP A 302 5.23 -1.20 6.57
N ASP A 303 5.12 -1.28 5.25
CA ASP A 303 6.06 -0.64 4.34
C ASP A 303 5.97 0.90 4.40
N GLN A 304 4.74 1.47 4.51
CA GLN A 304 4.53 2.91 4.72
C GLN A 304 5.08 3.36 6.08
N LEU A 305 4.86 2.56 7.12
CA LEU A 305 5.45 2.79 8.45
C LEU A 305 6.97 2.68 8.42
N GLY A 306 7.52 1.69 7.72
CA GLY A 306 8.96 1.58 7.48
C GLY A 306 9.52 2.86 6.86
N ARG A 307 8.86 3.39 5.82
CA ARG A 307 9.26 4.65 5.18
C ARG A 307 9.15 5.87 6.11
N LEU A 308 8.04 6.02 6.85
CA LEU A 308 7.90 7.10 7.84
C LEU A 308 8.93 6.99 8.97
N GLY A 309 9.26 5.76 9.37
CA GLY A 309 10.23 5.47 10.43
C GLY A 309 11.65 5.97 10.16
N HIS A 310 12.00 6.30 8.90
CA HIS A 310 13.25 6.98 8.55
C HIS A 310 13.25 8.47 8.92
N TYR A 311 12.08 9.07 9.09
CA TYR A 311 11.95 10.51 9.37
C TYR A 311 11.57 10.79 10.83
N THR A 312 10.68 9.98 11.41
CA THR A 312 10.18 10.12 12.79
C THR A 312 9.58 8.82 13.31
N LYS A 313 9.50 8.69 14.64
CA LYS A 313 8.70 7.67 15.34
C LYS A 313 7.44 8.23 15.99
N HIS A 314 7.16 9.53 15.83
CA HIS A 314 5.96 10.18 16.34
C HIS A 314 4.93 10.33 15.23
N LEU A 315 3.75 9.79 15.44
CA LEU A 315 2.63 9.80 14.48
C LEU A 315 1.39 10.41 15.16
N ALA A 316 0.82 11.45 14.55
CA ALA A 316 -0.48 11.97 14.94
C ALA A 316 -1.49 11.65 13.82
N VAL A 317 -2.61 11.00 14.17
CA VAL A 317 -3.59 10.51 13.22
C VAL A 317 -4.90 11.28 13.35
N ALA A 318 -5.45 11.75 12.24
CA ALA A 318 -6.79 12.31 12.15
C ALA A 318 -7.58 11.48 11.14
N PHE A 319 -8.49 10.67 11.65
CA PHE A 319 -9.38 9.85 10.84
C PHE A 319 -10.81 10.35 10.97
N ASP A 320 -11.58 10.15 9.90
CA ASP A 320 -13.01 10.47 9.89
C ASP A 320 -13.74 9.63 10.96
N ALA A 321 -14.72 10.25 11.62
CA ALA A 321 -15.47 9.63 12.71
C ALA A 321 -16.45 8.54 12.25
N ASP A 322 -16.47 8.18 10.96
CA ASP A 322 -17.37 7.16 10.44
C ASP A 322 -16.89 5.72 10.72
N THR A 323 -17.84 4.77 10.78
CA THR A 323 -17.60 3.40 11.24
C THR A 323 -16.74 2.56 10.30
N ALA A 324 -16.65 2.90 9.02
CA ALA A 324 -15.84 2.15 8.04
C ALA A 324 -14.36 2.55 8.13
N GLY A 325 -14.07 3.85 8.31
CA GLY A 325 -12.74 4.38 8.57
C GLY A 325 -12.17 3.86 9.90
N ALA A 326 -13.00 3.73 10.95
CA ALA A 326 -12.57 3.32 12.28
C ALA A 326 -11.87 1.93 12.33
N ASN A 327 -12.31 0.95 11.53
CA ASN A 327 -11.70 -0.38 11.50
C ASN A 327 -10.37 -0.41 10.72
N ALA A 328 -10.27 0.34 9.63
CA ALA A 328 -9.02 0.48 8.87
C ALA A 328 -7.99 1.27 9.68
N ALA A 329 -8.43 2.35 10.33
CA ALA A 329 -7.66 3.15 11.27
C ALA A 329 -7.11 2.29 12.42
N LYS A 330 -7.95 1.47 13.06
CA LYS A 330 -7.54 0.59 14.16
C LYS A 330 -6.43 -0.38 13.74
N LYS A 331 -6.52 -0.99 12.55
CA LYS A 331 -5.47 -1.88 12.03
C LYS A 331 -4.16 -1.13 11.79
N GLY A 332 -4.23 0.06 11.19
CA GLY A 332 -3.06 0.90 10.95
C GLY A 332 -2.38 1.38 12.24
N ILE A 333 -3.17 1.74 13.25
CA ILE A 333 -2.67 2.11 14.58
C ILE A 333 -1.93 0.94 15.24
N VAL A 334 -2.52 -0.26 15.22
CA VAL A 334 -1.89 -1.48 15.77
C VAL A 334 -0.57 -1.78 15.07
N ALA A 335 -0.53 -1.67 13.73
CA ALA A 335 0.71 -1.83 12.97
C ALA A 335 1.76 -0.76 13.37
N ALA A 336 1.36 0.50 13.57
CA ALA A 336 2.27 1.56 14.00
C ALA A 336 2.85 1.28 15.40
N LEU A 337 2.03 0.90 16.37
CA LEU A 337 2.48 0.55 17.73
C LEU A 337 3.47 -0.64 17.70
N ARG A 338 3.20 -1.67 16.88
CA ARG A 338 4.09 -2.82 16.68
C ARG A 338 5.43 -2.43 16.08
N ASN A 339 5.46 -1.44 15.19
CA ASN A 339 6.67 -0.90 14.57
C ASN A 339 7.38 0.16 15.46
N GLY A 340 6.97 0.29 16.73
CA GLY A 340 7.59 1.18 17.71
C GLY A 340 7.29 2.65 17.50
N PHE A 341 6.17 3.00 16.86
CA PHE A 341 5.71 4.38 16.79
C PHE A 341 4.97 4.77 18.07
N ILE A 342 5.13 6.03 18.45
CA ILE A 342 4.30 6.72 19.43
C ILE A 342 3.15 7.34 18.66
N VAL A 343 1.92 6.88 18.93
CA VAL A 343 0.73 7.27 18.16
C VAL A 343 -0.18 8.16 18.98
N LYS A 344 -0.50 9.34 18.45
CA LYS A 344 -1.48 10.27 19.00
C LYS A 344 -2.70 10.37 18.11
N VAL A 345 -3.85 10.70 18.67
CA VAL A 345 -5.11 10.97 17.95
C VAL A 345 -5.37 12.46 17.98
N ILE A 346 -5.64 13.00 16.80
CA ILE A 346 -6.08 14.38 16.63
C ILE A 346 -7.60 14.39 16.65
N VAL A 347 -8.17 15.10 17.60
CA VAL A 347 -9.63 15.30 17.68
C VAL A 347 -9.94 16.67 17.12
N ILE A 348 -10.72 16.73 16.03
CA ILE A 348 -11.18 17.99 15.46
C ILE A 348 -12.19 18.61 16.43
N PRO A 349 -12.02 19.89 16.83
CA PRO A 349 -12.93 20.54 17.77
C PRO A 349 -14.35 20.59 17.21
N GLU A 350 -15.34 20.43 18.10
CA GLU A 350 -16.75 20.52 17.74
C GLU A 350 -17.04 21.85 17.05
N GLY A 351 -17.77 21.78 15.92
CA GLY A 351 -18.08 22.96 15.09
C GLY A 351 -16.91 23.44 14.21
N ALA A 352 -15.72 22.86 14.27
CA ALA A 352 -14.60 23.26 13.40
C ALA A 352 -14.64 22.64 11.99
N GLY A 353 -15.50 21.65 11.74
CA GLY A 353 -15.62 20.92 10.49
C GLY A 353 -15.66 19.42 10.78
N LYS A 354 -15.87 18.62 9.74
CA LYS A 354 -15.93 17.15 9.86
C LYS A 354 -14.59 16.46 9.50
N ASP A 355 -13.75 17.17 8.77
CA ASP A 355 -12.45 16.69 8.29
C ASP A 355 -11.38 17.80 8.41
N PRO A 356 -10.07 17.48 8.25
CA PRO A 356 -9.01 18.47 8.30
C PRO A 356 -9.16 19.60 7.28
N ASP A 357 -9.62 19.33 6.05
CA ASP A 357 -9.83 20.34 5.01
C ASP A 357 -10.89 21.38 5.45
N ASP A 358 -12.03 20.92 5.98
CA ASP A 358 -13.07 21.81 6.52
C ASP A 358 -12.53 22.64 7.70
N CYS A 359 -11.76 22.01 8.61
CA CYS A 359 -11.17 22.67 9.76
C CYS A 359 -10.18 23.78 9.34
N VAL A 360 -9.28 23.49 8.40
CA VAL A 360 -8.31 24.45 7.86
C VAL A 360 -8.99 25.62 7.16
N ARG A 361 -10.02 25.36 6.34
CA ARG A 361 -10.76 26.41 5.64
C ARG A 361 -11.52 27.32 6.59
N LYS A 362 -11.99 26.79 7.71
CA LYS A 362 -12.67 27.57 8.73
C LYS A 362 -11.68 28.46 9.48
N ASP A 363 -10.62 27.90 10.03
CA ASP A 363 -9.51 28.60 10.67
C ASP A 363 -8.30 27.66 10.77
N PRO A 364 -7.20 27.96 10.06
CA PRO A 364 -5.96 27.17 10.14
C PRO A 364 -5.38 27.02 11.56
N LEU A 365 -5.65 27.99 12.46
CA LEU A 365 -5.19 27.94 13.84
C LEU A 365 -5.89 26.83 14.63
N LEU A 366 -7.17 26.55 14.34
CA LEU A 366 -7.90 25.44 14.96
C LEU A 366 -7.26 24.09 14.62
N TRP A 367 -6.90 23.88 13.35
CA TRP A 367 -6.20 22.68 12.92
C TRP A 367 -4.82 22.54 13.58
N LYS A 368 -4.04 23.61 13.58
CA LYS A 368 -2.74 23.63 14.27
C LYS A 368 -2.88 23.34 15.75
N LYS A 369 -3.91 23.90 16.42
CA LYS A 369 -4.21 23.64 17.83
C LYS A 369 -4.58 22.18 18.05
N ALA A 370 -5.47 21.60 17.21
CA ALA A 370 -5.86 20.18 17.29
C ALA A 370 -4.65 19.25 17.19
N ILE A 371 -3.69 19.53 16.29
CA ILE A 371 -2.45 18.76 16.20
C ILE A 371 -1.60 18.88 17.48
N THR A 372 -1.50 20.09 18.04
CA THR A 372 -0.69 20.33 19.25
C THR A 372 -1.31 19.65 20.48
N GLU A 373 -2.65 19.61 20.54
CA GLU A 373 -3.43 19.02 21.62
C GLU A 373 -3.75 17.52 21.39
N ALA A 374 -3.13 16.89 20.38
CA ALA A 374 -3.33 15.48 20.09
C ALA A 374 -2.98 14.61 21.29
N VAL A 375 -3.89 13.72 21.66
CA VAL A 375 -3.81 12.84 22.84
C VAL A 375 -3.24 11.47 22.47
N ASP A 376 -2.57 10.81 23.40
CA ASP A 376 -2.10 9.44 23.17
C ASP A 376 -3.27 8.52 22.83
N ILE A 377 -3.04 7.61 21.86
CA ILE A 377 -4.10 6.70 21.37
C ILE A 377 -4.67 5.82 22.47
N ILE A 378 -3.84 5.34 23.38
CA ILE A 378 -4.32 4.45 24.46
C ILE A 378 -5.11 5.25 25.48
N ASP A 379 -4.67 6.47 25.82
CA ASP A 379 -5.45 7.37 26.70
C ASP A 379 -6.80 7.74 26.06
N PHE A 380 -6.83 8.01 24.75
CA PHE A 380 -8.07 8.27 24.01
C PHE A 380 -9.02 7.06 24.06
N LEU A 381 -8.49 5.85 23.84
CA LEU A 381 -9.30 4.62 23.90
C LEU A 381 -9.82 4.36 25.32
N ILE A 382 -9.01 4.58 26.34
CA ILE A 382 -9.43 4.44 27.75
C ILE A 382 -10.54 5.45 28.09
N ALA A 383 -10.40 6.70 27.63
CA ALA A 383 -11.44 7.70 27.83
C ALA A 383 -12.77 7.29 27.15
N ASN A 384 -12.70 6.80 25.90
CA ASN A 384 -13.88 6.32 25.17
C ASN A 384 -14.55 5.12 25.86
N VAL A 385 -13.77 4.18 26.39
CA VAL A 385 -14.30 3.02 27.12
C VAL A 385 -15.01 3.45 28.40
N ARG A 386 -14.48 4.44 29.12
CA ARG A 386 -15.13 5.01 30.32
C ARG A 386 -16.49 5.64 30.02
N LEU A 387 -16.63 6.24 28.81
CA LEU A 387 -17.90 6.88 28.41
C LEU A 387 -18.94 5.88 27.91
N ASN A 388 -18.51 4.81 27.24
CA ASN A 388 -19.39 3.92 26.49
C ASN A 388 -19.71 2.60 27.21
N ASN A 389 -19.02 2.28 28.31
CA ASN A 389 -19.22 1.03 29.05
C ASN A 389 -19.58 1.30 30.53
N ASP A 390 -20.53 0.52 31.08
CA ASP A 390 -20.79 0.53 32.51
C ASP A 390 -19.70 -0.24 33.27
N LEU A 391 -18.65 0.46 33.67
CA LEU A 391 -17.52 -0.12 34.42
C LEU A 391 -17.87 -0.57 35.85
N ARG A 392 -19.12 -0.42 36.28
CA ARG A 392 -19.59 -1.00 37.53
C ARG A 392 -19.99 -2.46 37.36
N SER A 393 -20.43 -2.84 36.15
CA SER A 393 -20.83 -4.21 35.83
C SER A 393 -19.62 -5.06 35.40
N VAL A 394 -19.73 -6.37 35.69
CA VAL A 394 -18.69 -7.34 35.28
C VAL A 394 -18.55 -7.39 33.74
N ASP A 395 -19.68 -7.33 33.04
CA ASP A 395 -19.69 -7.42 31.58
C ASP A 395 -19.10 -6.15 30.94
N GLY A 396 -19.39 -4.96 31.48
CA GLY A 396 -18.76 -3.72 31.00
C GLY A 396 -17.26 -3.70 31.25
N LYS A 397 -16.77 -4.24 32.39
CA LYS A 397 -15.33 -4.40 32.64
C LYS A 397 -14.67 -5.36 31.64
N LYS A 398 -15.32 -6.52 31.35
CA LYS A 398 -14.82 -7.49 30.37
C LYS A 398 -14.74 -6.89 28.97
N GLU A 399 -15.79 -6.16 28.56
CA GLU A 399 -15.81 -5.52 27.25
C GLU A 399 -14.73 -4.44 27.13
N ALA A 400 -14.50 -3.65 28.18
CA ALA A 400 -13.43 -2.68 28.26
C ALA A 400 -12.03 -3.31 28.05
N ILE A 401 -11.76 -4.41 28.77
CA ILE A 401 -10.49 -5.15 28.63
C ILE A 401 -10.35 -5.71 27.23
N LYS A 402 -11.40 -6.34 26.69
CA LYS A 402 -11.41 -6.90 25.33
C LYS A 402 -11.12 -5.88 24.25
N GLN A 403 -11.55 -4.62 24.42
CA GLN A 403 -11.32 -3.55 23.47
C GLN A 403 -9.89 -3.00 23.53
N ILE A 404 -9.28 -2.87 24.71
CA ILE A 404 -8.02 -2.14 24.91
C ILE A 404 -6.82 -3.08 25.02
N LEU A 405 -6.95 -4.21 25.71
CA LEU A 405 -5.82 -5.11 25.98
C LEU A 405 -5.10 -5.60 24.72
N PRO A 406 -5.78 -5.95 23.60
CA PRO A 406 -5.10 -6.32 22.35
C PRO A 406 -4.22 -5.20 21.77
N ILE A 407 -4.61 -3.93 21.98
CA ILE A 407 -3.85 -2.78 21.51
C ILE A 407 -2.62 -2.55 22.38
N ILE A 408 -2.77 -2.64 23.71
CA ILE A 408 -1.64 -2.56 24.66
C ILE A 408 -0.64 -3.69 24.41
N ALA A 409 -1.12 -4.90 24.05
CA ALA A 409 -0.26 -6.04 23.75
C ALA A 409 0.71 -5.79 22.59
N GLU A 410 0.32 -4.93 21.65
CA GLU A 410 1.15 -4.57 20.49
C GLU A 410 2.17 -3.45 20.75
N VAL A 411 2.11 -2.79 21.92
CA VAL A 411 3.11 -1.78 22.31
C VAL A 411 4.48 -2.44 22.41
N GLY A 412 5.42 -1.96 21.59
CA GLY A 412 6.75 -2.56 21.46
C GLY A 412 7.65 -2.33 22.69
N ASP A 413 7.51 -1.19 23.35
CA ASP A 413 8.28 -0.82 24.55
C ASP A 413 7.68 -1.45 25.81
N PRO A 414 8.41 -2.31 26.55
CA PRO A 414 7.90 -2.97 27.76
C PRO A 414 7.54 -1.99 28.89
N VAL A 415 8.23 -0.84 28.99
CA VAL A 415 7.98 0.15 30.04
C VAL A 415 6.66 0.87 29.77
N VAL A 416 6.45 1.28 28.51
CA VAL A 416 5.21 1.91 28.04
C VAL A 416 4.04 0.93 28.15
N GLN A 417 4.24 -0.34 27.77
CA GLN A 417 3.24 -1.39 27.91
C GLN A 417 2.83 -1.59 29.38
N ALA A 418 3.82 -1.67 30.30
CA ALA A 418 3.55 -1.82 31.72
C ALA A 418 2.80 -0.62 32.30
N HIS A 419 3.12 0.59 31.86
CA HIS A 419 2.39 1.81 32.25
C HIS A 419 0.91 1.71 31.88
N TYR A 420 0.59 1.40 30.61
CA TYR A 420 -0.79 1.33 30.15
C TYR A 420 -1.58 0.15 30.71
N LEU A 421 -0.94 -0.98 31.01
CA LEU A 421 -1.59 -2.07 31.76
C LEU A 421 -2.03 -1.61 33.15
N LYS A 422 -1.20 -0.84 33.84
CA LYS A 422 -1.54 -0.25 35.13
C LYS A 422 -2.70 0.74 35.02
N VAL A 423 -2.66 1.65 34.02
CA VAL A 423 -3.76 2.61 33.76
C VAL A 423 -5.08 1.88 33.48
N LEU A 424 -5.04 0.80 32.67
CA LEU A 424 -6.22 -0.03 32.40
C LEU A 424 -6.73 -0.71 33.68
N SER A 425 -5.82 -1.28 34.49
CA SER A 425 -6.13 -1.90 35.79
C SER A 425 -6.88 -0.94 36.71
N GLU A 426 -6.35 0.27 36.87
CA GLU A 426 -6.98 1.33 37.69
C GLU A 426 -8.34 1.75 37.10
N THR A 427 -8.47 1.81 35.76
CA THR A 427 -9.71 2.20 35.10
C THR A 427 -10.83 1.21 35.29
N VAL A 428 -10.56 -0.09 35.14
CA VAL A 428 -11.60 -1.14 35.28
C VAL A 428 -11.74 -1.67 36.70
N GLY A 429 -10.81 -1.30 37.61
CA GLY A 429 -10.81 -1.78 39.00
C GLY A 429 -10.59 -3.30 39.10
N ILE A 430 -9.68 -3.84 38.27
CA ILE A 430 -9.25 -5.24 38.28
C ILE A 430 -7.72 -5.26 38.47
N PRO A 431 -7.18 -6.13 39.37
CA PRO A 431 -5.75 -6.21 39.60
C PRO A 431 -4.91 -6.43 38.32
N ASP A 432 -3.75 -5.78 38.26
CA ASP A 432 -2.86 -5.78 37.12
C ASP A 432 -2.38 -7.19 36.70
N ASP A 433 -2.13 -8.06 37.66
CA ASP A 433 -1.76 -9.47 37.48
C ASP A 433 -2.84 -10.27 36.72
N VAL A 434 -4.11 -10.01 37.02
CA VAL A 434 -5.25 -10.65 36.35
C VAL A 434 -5.31 -10.19 34.90
N ILE A 435 -5.12 -8.89 34.61
CA ILE A 435 -5.12 -8.34 33.24
C ILE A 435 -3.91 -8.85 32.50
N ARG A 436 -2.72 -8.88 33.10
CA ARG A 436 -1.50 -9.42 32.50
C ARG A 436 -1.63 -10.90 32.14
N SER A 437 -2.35 -11.68 32.94
CA SER A 437 -2.58 -13.10 32.64
C SER A 437 -3.36 -13.33 31.33
N GLN A 438 -4.11 -12.32 30.87
CA GLN A 438 -4.88 -12.34 29.62
C GLN A 438 -4.09 -11.81 28.40
N LEU A 439 -2.86 -11.28 28.61
CA LEU A 439 -2.00 -10.93 27.50
C LEU A 439 -1.68 -12.18 26.67
N PRO A 440 -1.75 -12.11 25.32
CA PRO A 440 -1.26 -13.19 24.48
C PRO A 440 0.19 -13.48 24.86
N LYS A 441 0.49 -14.74 25.20
CA LYS A 441 1.88 -15.16 25.48
C LYS A 441 2.68 -14.90 24.20
N ARG A 442 3.57 -13.91 24.23
CA ARG A 442 4.63 -13.79 23.23
C ARG A 442 5.49 -15.05 23.36
N GLY A 443 5.29 -16.04 22.49
CA GLY A 443 6.22 -17.15 22.36
C GLY A 443 7.60 -16.57 22.13
N ASN A 444 8.63 -17.14 22.78
CA ASN A 444 10.02 -16.81 22.50
C ASN A 444 10.23 -16.79 20.99
N ALA A 445 10.36 -15.61 20.44
CA ALA A 445 10.74 -15.43 19.06
C ALA A 445 12.27 -15.64 18.98
N GLU A 446 12.70 -16.90 19.09
CA GLU A 446 13.80 -17.35 18.25
C GLU A 446 13.36 -17.05 16.82
N ALA A 447 14.28 -16.49 16.04
CA ALA A 447 14.07 -16.09 14.67
C ALA A 447 13.36 -17.19 13.88
N SER A 448 12.04 -17.23 13.99
CA SER A 448 11.18 -18.11 13.21
C SER A 448 10.91 -17.42 11.88
N PRO A 449 10.94 -18.15 10.79
CA PRO A 449 10.60 -17.62 9.48
C PRO A 449 9.20 -17.00 9.58
N ARG A 450 9.05 -15.82 9.03
CA ARG A 450 7.85 -15.00 8.95
C ARG A 450 6.59 -15.85 8.97
N GLN A 451 5.91 -15.87 10.13
CA GLN A 451 4.54 -16.39 10.18
C GLN A 451 3.66 -15.43 9.38
N THR A 452 3.27 -15.94 8.24
CA THR A 452 2.16 -15.43 7.46
C THR A 452 0.93 -15.25 8.33
N ASP A 453 0.28 -14.11 8.19
CA ASP A 453 -1.01 -13.70 8.76
C ASP A 453 -2.00 -14.88 8.94
N ALA A 454 -2.18 -15.31 10.18
CA ALA A 454 -3.27 -16.18 10.56
C ALA A 454 -4.28 -15.34 11.36
N GLU A 455 -5.20 -14.74 10.65
CA GLU A 455 -6.60 -14.36 10.88
C GLU A 455 -7.03 -13.09 10.09
N ALA A 456 -6.32 -12.74 9.00
CA ALA A 456 -7.03 -12.17 7.87
C ALA A 456 -7.86 -13.33 7.28
N LYS A 457 -9.16 -13.13 7.01
CA LYS A 457 -9.90 -14.06 6.14
C LYS A 457 -8.94 -14.44 5.02
N PRO A 458 -8.63 -15.71 4.80
CA PRO A 458 -7.64 -16.11 3.82
C PRO A 458 -7.96 -15.36 2.53
N ARG A 459 -7.01 -14.57 2.03
CA ARG A 459 -7.16 -13.97 0.70
C ARG A 459 -7.35 -15.17 -0.20
N LEU A 460 -8.54 -15.26 -0.78
CA LEU A 460 -8.89 -16.35 -1.68
C LEU A 460 -7.76 -16.42 -2.72
N SER A 461 -7.20 -17.60 -2.91
CA SER A 461 -6.19 -17.80 -3.95
C SER A 461 -6.78 -17.38 -5.30
N ARG A 462 -5.94 -17.08 -6.29
CA ARG A 462 -6.41 -16.80 -7.65
C ARG A 462 -7.26 -17.96 -8.19
N THR A 463 -6.85 -19.19 -7.90
CA THR A 463 -7.58 -20.41 -8.25
C THR A 463 -8.95 -20.42 -7.59
N ARG A 464 -9.02 -20.10 -6.30
CA ARG A 464 -10.27 -20.03 -5.55
C ARG A 464 -11.22 -18.96 -6.08
N MET A 465 -10.74 -17.76 -6.36
CA MET A 465 -11.56 -16.66 -6.92
C MET A 465 -12.12 -17.02 -8.30
N LEU A 466 -11.31 -17.63 -9.17
CA LEU A 466 -11.74 -18.07 -10.48
C LEU A 466 -12.73 -19.23 -10.40
N SER A 467 -12.54 -20.16 -9.47
CA SER A 467 -13.47 -21.25 -9.19
C SER A 467 -14.84 -20.74 -8.73
N GLU A 468 -14.87 -19.80 -7.78
CA GLU A 468 -16.10 -19.16 -7.30
C GLU A 468 -16.81 -18.40 -8.44
N ARG A 469 -16.06 -17.63 -9.24
CA ARG A 469 -16.60 -16.88 -10.38
C ARG A 469 -17.20 -17.79 -11.44
N LEU A 470 -16.49 -18.86 -11.82
CA LEU A 470 -16.96 -19.83 -12.81
C LEU A 470 -18.25 -20.52 -12.36
N LEU A 471 -18.31 -20.96 -11.09
CA LEU A 471 -19.49 -21.62 -10.55
C LEU A 471 -20.67 -20.65 -10.41
N ALA A 472 -20.44 -19.38 -10.06
CA ALA A 472 -21.50 -18.38 -10.04
C ALA A 472 -22.12 -18.16 -11.44
N ILE A 473 -21.29 -18.07 -12.49
CA ILE A 473 -21.77 -17.95 -13.87
C ILE A 473 -22.50 -19.22 -14.29
N TYR A 474 -21.99 -20.42 -13.95
CA TYR A 474 -22.61 -21.70 -14.24
C TYR A 474 -24.01 -21.85 -13.62
N LEU A 475 -24.20 -21.33 -12.41
CA LEU A 475 -25.49 -21.38 -11.70
C LEU A 475 -26.50 -20.39 -12.30
N THR A 476 -26.04 -19.22 -12.72
CA THR A 476 -26.92 -18.10 -13.15
C THR A 476 -27.26 -18.13 -14.64
N ASP A 477 -26.34 -18.56 -15.53
CA ASP A 477 -26.54 -18.55 -16.98
C ASP A 477 -26.61 -19.99 -17.59
N PRO A 478 -27.81 -20.42 -17.99
CA PRO A 478 -27.96 -21.73 -18.62
C PRO A 478 -27.17 -21.95 -19.93
N LYS A 479 -26.84 -20.84 -20.65
CA LYS A 479 -26.17 -20.92 -21.95
C LYS A 479 -24.73 -21.40 -21.86
N VAL A 480 -24.05 -21.16 -20.73
CA VAL A 480 -22.65 -21.55 -20.53
C VAL A 480 -22.48 -22.97 -19.98
N ARG A 481 -23.55 -23.58 -19.50
CA ARG A 481 -23.49 -24.93 -18.86
C ARG A 481 -22.82 -25.99 -19.70
N PRO A 482 -23.14 -26.16 -21.00
CA PRO A 482 -22.47 -27.17 -21.80
C PRO A 482 -20.95 -26.97 -21.89
N GLU A 483 -20.48 -25.73 -21.99
CA GLU A 483 -19.06 -25.43 -22.07
C GLU A 483 -18.35 -25.76 -20.75
N VAL A 484 -18.95 -25.39 -19.61
CA VAL A 484 -18.40 -25.69 -18.27
C VAL A 484 -18.40 -27.21 -18.04
N GLN A 485 -19.47 -27.93 -18.37
CA GLN A 485 -19.55 -29.38 -18.20
C GLN A 485 -18.52 -30.13 -19.03
N ASN A 486 -18.18 -29.63 -20.22
CA ASN A 486 -17.21 -30.27 -21.11
C ASN A 486 -15.74 -29.89 -20.72
N GLY A 487 -15.51 -28.69 -20.16
CA GLY A 487 -14.17 -28.16 -19.93
C GLY A 487 -13.70 -28.22 -18.48
N LEU A 488 -14.61 -28.24 -17.49
CA LEU A 488 -14.27 -28.21 -16.07
C LEU A 488 -14.11 -29.60 -15.48
N LYS A 489 -12.92 -29.91 -14.99
CA LYS A 489 -12.70 -31.09 -14.13
C LYS A 489 -12.77 -30.64 -12.66
N SER A 490 -13.36 -31.42 -11.78
CA SER A 490 -13.51 -31.12 -10.36
C SER A 490 -12.15 -30.86 -9.66
N GLU A 491 -11.10 -31.50 -10.15
CA GLU A 491 -9.71 -31.32 -9.66
C GLU A 491 -9.13 -29.92 -9.93
N TYR A 492 -9.71 -29.12 -10.85
CA TYR A 492 -9.30 -27.74 -11.12
C TYR A 492 -9.87 -26.75 -10.09
N LEU A 493 -10.92 -27.17 -9.33
CA LEU A 493 -11.56 -26.37 -8.31
C LEU A 493 -10.78 -26.44 -6.99
N GLU A 494 -10.63 -25.28 -6.34
CA GLU A 494 -9.97 -25.18 -5.03
C GLU A 494 -11.00 -25.20 -3.90
N GLY A 495 -10.87 -26.19 -3.01
CA GLY A 495 -11.74 -26.42 -1.86
C GLY A 495 -12.80 -27.49 -2.12
N GLU A 496 -12.96 -28.38 -1.15
CA GLU A 496 -13.91 -29.49 -1.25
C GLU A 496 -15.36 -29.01 -1.37
N GLU A 497 -15.70 -27.90 -0.73
CA GLU A 497 -17.04 -27.30 -0.80
C GLU A 497 -17.42 -26.80 -2.19
N LEU A 498 -16.46 -26.32 -3.02
CA LEU A 498 -16.75 -25.95 -4.41
C LEU A 498 -16.84 -27.16 -5.33
N LYS A 499 -16.09 -28.22 -5.04
CA LYS A 499 -16.21 -29.50 -5.74
C LYS A 499 -17.58 -30.15 -5.45
N ASP A 500 -18.02 -30.12 -4.18
CA ASP A 500 -19.33 -30.58 -3.76
C ASP A 500 -20.45 -29.79 -4.43
N LEU A 501 -20.32 -28.42 -4.44
CA LEU A 501 -21.27 -27.55 -5.13
C LEU A 501 -21.37 -27.88 -6.63
N TYR A 502 -20.22 -28.06 -7.30
CA TYR A 502 -20.19 -28.41 -8.71
C TYR A 502 -20.83 -29.77 -8.96
N GLY A 503 -20.50 -30.79 -8.15
CA GLY A 503 -21.09 -32.11 -8.21
C GLY A 503 -22.62 -32.12 -8.02
N TRP A 504 -23.09 -31.38 -7.01
CA TRP A 504 -24.51 -31.18 -6.74
C TRP A 504 -25.23 -30.47 -7.90
N ALA A 505 -24.68 -29.38 -8.39
CA ALA A 505 -25.26 -28.61 -9.49
C ALA A 505 -25.25 -29.42 -10.80
N LEU A 506 -24.18 -30.16 -11.08
CA LEU A 506 -24.09 -31.07 -12.24
C LEU A 506 -25.16 -32.16 -12.19
N ALA A 507 -25.40 -32.79 -11.04
CA ALA A 507 -26.43 -33.77 -10.82
C ALA A 507 -27.84 -33.19 -11.05
N GLY A 508 -28.11 -32.02 -10.51
CA GLY A 508 -29.39 -31.34 -10.67
C GLY A 508 -29.71 -30.94 -12.12
N TYR A 509 -28.69 -30.61 -12.92
CA TYR A 509 -28.89 -30.24 -14.33
C TYR A 509 -28.78 -31.40 -15.34
N THR A 510 -28.14 -32.51 -14.96
CA THR A 510 -28.01 -33.71 -15.83
C THR A 510 -29.00 -34.80 -15.48
N GLN A 511 -29.87 -34.62 -14.50
CA GLN A 511 -30.81 -35.64 -13.96
C GLN A 511 -30.12 -36.89 -13.39
N ASN A 512 -28.84 -36.86 -13.12
CA ASN A 512 -28.10 -37.91 -12.43
C ASN A 512 -28.13 -37.65 -10.92
N ILE A 513 -28.66 -38.61 -10.14
CA ILE A 513 -28.74 -38.52 -8.69
C ILE A 513 -27.36 -38.83 -8.11
N ILE A 514 -26.60 -37.83 -7.72
CA ILE A 514 -25.44 -37.96 -6.85
C ILE A 514 -25.91 -37.57 -5.43
N SER A 515 -26.07 -38.52 -4.53
CA SER A 515 -26.40 -38.23 -3.13
C SER A 515 -25.12 -37.85 -2.39
N LEU A 516 -24.99 -36.55 -2.07
CA LEU A 516 -24.03 -36.12 -1.08
C LEU A 516 -24.53 -36.49 0.34
N PRO A 517 -23.65 -36.72 1.32
CA PRO A 517 -24.06 -36.79 2.73
C PRO A 517 -24.78 -35.50 3.17
N ALA A 518 -25.88 -35.63 3.92
CA ALA A 518 -26.76 -34.50 4.28
C ALA A 518 -26.05 -33.19 4.68
N PRO A 519 -25.00 -33.17 5.51
CA PRO A 519 -24.30 -31.91 5.87
C PRO A 519 -23.57 -31.25 4.70
N ARG A 520 -23.11 -32.05 3.71
CA ARG A 520 -22.43 -31.52 2.50
C ARG A 520 -23.42 -30.98 1.49
N GLU A 521 -24.56 -31.60 1.37
CA GLU A 521 -25.65 -31.18 0.50
C GLU A 521 -26.25 -29.85 0.96
N GLU A 522 -26.54 -29.71 2.28
CA GLU A 522 -27.00 -28.46 2.88
C GLU A 522 -25.99 -27.31 2.61
N ARG A 523 -24.71 -27.58 2.73
CA ARG A 523 -23.67 -26.58 2.45
C ARG A 523 -23.55 -26.22 0.97
N ALA A 524 -23.74 -27.17 0.06
CA ALA A 524 -23.76 -26.92 -1.37
C ALA A 524 -24.96 -26.05 -1.78
N ILE A 525 -26.13 -26.30 -1.20
CA ILE A 525 -27.34 -25.48 -1.41
C ILE A 525 -27.11 -24.05 -0.91
N GLU A 526 -26.61 -23.87 0.30
CA GLU A 526 -26.29 -22.57 0.87
C GLU A 526 -25.31 -21.78 -0.02
N LEU A 527 -24.26 -22.43 -0.52
CA LEU A 527 -23.29 -21.82 -1.43
C LEU A 527 -23.92 -21.47 -2.79
N ALA A 528 -24.83 -22.29 -3.30
CA ALA A 528 -25.52 -22.00 -4.57
C ALA A 528 -26.36 -20.73 -4.50
N GLU A 529 -26.93 -20.41 -3.35
CA GLU A 529 -27.70 -19.18 -3.13
C GLU A 529 -26.79 -17.95 -2.89
N ILE A 530 -25.71 -18.13 -2.13
CA ILE A 530 -24.82 -17.04 -1.70
C ILE A 530 -23.85 -16.62 -2.80
N LEU A 531 -23.30 -17.55 -3.57
CA LEU A 531 -22.21 -17.28 -4.51
C LEU A 531 -22.58 -16.25 -5.60
N PRO A 532 -23.75 -16.35 -6.26
CA PRO A 532 -24.17 -15.36 -7.23
C PRO A 532 -24.38 -13.96 -6.63
N LEU A 533 -24.91 -13.89 -5.41
CA LEU A 533 -25.13 -12.61 -4.69
C LEU A 533 -23.81 -11.97 -4.22
N LYS A 534 -22.89 -12.80 -3.71
CA LYS A 534 -21.57 -12.34 -3.19
C LYS A 534 -20.70 -11.71 -4.28
N LEU A 535 -20.82 -12.20 -5.52
CA LEU A 535 -19.94 -11.80 -6.61
C LEU A 535 -20.55 -10.77 -7.55
N ASP A 536 -21.78 -10.30 -7.26
CA ASP A 536 -22.50 -9.28 -8.05
C ASP A 536 -22.36 -9.57 -9.56
N VAL A 537 -22.81 -10.80 -9.95
CA VAL A 537 -22.62 -11.32 -11.30
C VAL A 537 -23.56 -10.58 -12.25
N GLU A 538 -23.12 -9.40 -12.72
CA GLU A 538 -23.74 -8.82 -13.91
C GLU A 538 -23.44 -9.73 -15.11
N PRO A 539 -24.44 -9.99 -15.99
CA PRO A 539 -24.20 -10.77 -17.18
C PRO A 539 -23.12 -10.09 -18.03
N ALA A 540 -21.98 -10.76 -18.19
CA ALA A 540 -20.94 -10.30 -19.12
C ALA A 540 -21.56 -10.14 -20.52
N ALA A 541 -21.07 -9.16 -21.29
CA ALA A 541 -21.53 -8.96 -22.67
C ALA A 541 -21.36 -10.25 -23.53
N GLU A 542 -20.38 -11.10 -23.18
CA GLU A 542 -20.11 -12.39 -23.80
C GLU A 542 -19.69 -13.43 -22.75
N PRO A 543 -20.66 -13.99 -21.98
CA PRO A 543 -20.34 -14.88 -20.86
C PRO A 543 -19.64 -16.19 -21.29
N LEU A 544 -19.82 -16.63 -22.53
CA LEU A 544 -19.18 -17.82 -23.07
C LEU A 544 -17.66 -17.63 -23.24
N ASN A 545 -17.20 -16.46 -23.64
CA ASN A 545 -15.78 -16.16 -23.79
C ASN A 545 -15.12 -16.05 -22.40
N GLU A 546 -15.77 -15.40 -21.43
CA GLU A 546 -15.30 -15.34 -20.05
C GLU A 546 -15.12 -16.74 -19.46
N VAL A 547 -16.09 -17.62 -19.67
CA VAL A 547 -16.05 -19.01 -19.20
C VAL A 547 -14.86 -19.76 -19.83
N LYS A 548 -14.64 -19.65 -21.14
CA LYS A 548 -13.50 -20.29 -21.82
C LYS A 548 -12.16 -19.82 -21.28
N ASP A 549 -12.02 -18.52 -21.05
CA ASP A 549 -10.81 -17.93 -20.49
C ASP A 549 -10.55 -18.45 -19.07
N ILE A 550 -11.58 -18.49 -18.21
CA ILE A 550 -11.46 -19.02 -16.85
C ILE A 550 -11.08 -20.50 -16.87
N LEU A 551 -11.72 -21.32 -17.70
CA LEU A 551 -11.39 -22.75 -17.83
C LEU A 551 -9.93 -22.98 -18.24
N ASN A 552 -9.44 -22.24 -19.22
CA ASN A 552 -8.04 -22.30 -19.66
C ASN A 552 -7.06 -21.90 -18.55
N ILE A 553 -7.37 -20.86 -17.79
CA ILE A 553 -6.53 -20.40 -16.68
C ILE A 553 -6.54 -21.44 -15.55
N LEU A 554 -7.69 -21.98 -15.16
CA LEU A 554 -7.79 -23.00 -14.12
C LEU A 554 -7.03 -24.27 -14.50
N ALA A 555 -7.16 -24.75 -15.74
CA ALA A 555 -6.40 -25.88 -16.25
C ALA A 555 -4.87 -25.63 -16.23
N SER A 556 -4.44 -24.40 -16.56
CA SER A 556 -3.03 -24.01 -16.51
C SER A 556 -2.51 -23.97 -15.08
N LEU A 557 -3.25 -23.36 -14.15
CA LEU A 557 -2.88 -23.28 -12.72
C LEU A 557 -2.81 -24.68 -12.09
N HIS A 558 -3.74 -25.57 -12.44
CA HIS A 558 -3.72 -26.94 -11.96
C HIS A 558 -2.47 -27.69 -12.44
N ARG A 559 -2.14 -27.61 -13.75
CA ARG A 559 -0.90 -28.21 -14.29
C ARG A 559 0.35 -27.68 -13.59
N GLN A 560 0.41 -26.38 -13.34
CA GLN A 560 1.53 -25.78 -12.61
C GLN A 560 1.64 -26.34 -11.18
N ALA A 561 0.54 -26.41 -10.44
CA ALA A 561 0.53 -26.93 -9.08
C ALA A 561 0.93 -28.41 -9.01
N VAL A 562 0.47 -29.24 -9.98
CA VAL A 562 0.88 -30.64 -10.07
C VAL A 562 2.36 -30.77 -10.38
N ARG A 563 2.90 -29.91 -11.27
CA ARG A 563 4.32 -29.87 -11.60
C ARG A 563 5.18 -29.53 -10.39
N GLU A 564 4.85 -28.48 -9.65
CA GLU A 564 5.57 -28.07 -8.44
C GLU A 564 5.55 -29.15 -7.36
N ARG A 565 4.43 -29.85 -7.22
CA ARG A 565 4.32 -31.00 -6.30
C ARG A 565 5.23 -32.14 -6.71
N LEU A 566 5.21 -32.54 -8.00
CA LEU A 566 6.08 -33.61 -8.51
C LEU A 566 7.56 -33.26 -8.38
N GLU A 567 7.95 -32.00 -8.64
CA GLU A 567 9.33 -31.51 -8.44
C GLU A 567 9.76 -31.62 -6.96
N THR A 568 8.85 -31.34 -6.02
CA THR A 568 9.12 -31.46 -4.59
C THR A 568 9.28 -32.93 -4.18
N GLU A 569 8.32 -33.80 -4.59
CA GLU A 569 8.38 -35.23 -4.32
C GLU A 569 9.62 -35.90 -4.95
N MET A 570 10.06 -35.46 -6.13
CA MET A 570 11.29 -35.92 -6.76
C MET A 570 12.54 -35.54 -5.92
N ARG A 571 12.64 -34.31 -5.43
CA ARG A 571 13.73 -33.90 -4.53
C ARG A 571 13.76 -34.71 -3.24
N ASP A 572 12.60 -34.96 -2.66
CA ASP A 572 12.50 -35.77 -1.45
C ASP A 572 12.94 -37.21 -1.71
N ALA A 573 12.52 -37.81 -2.83
CA ALA A 573 12.92 -39.15 -3.25
C ALA A 573 14.43 -39.24 -3.57
N GLU A 574 15.02 -38.21 -4.20
CA GLU A 574 16.48 -38.09 -4.42
C GLU A 574 17.23 -38.04 -3.11
N THR A 575 16.73 -37.28 -2.11
CA THR A 575 17.37 -37.14 -0.79
C THR A 575 17.39 -38.47 -0.02
N ILE A 576 16.38 -39.32 -0.21
CA ILE A 576 16.26 -40.65 0.43
C ILE A 576 16.92 -41.75 -0.41
N GLY A 577 17.23 -41.48 -1.69
CA GLY A 577 17.84 -42.45 -2.62
C GLY A 577 16.86 -43.48 -3.16
N ASP A 578 15.56 -43.18 -3.20
CA ASP A 578 14.50 -44.08 -3.71
C ASP A 578 14.42 -44.00 -5.25
N VAL A 579 15.22 -44.79 -5.92
CA VAL A 579 15.32 -44.85 -7.38
C VAL A 579 13.98 -45.25 -8.04
N ALA A 580 13.23 -46.16 -7.43
CA ALA A 580 11.95 -46.61 -7.99
C ALA A 580 10.91 -45.49 -7.98
N ARG A 581 10.85 -44.71 -6.91
CA ARG A 581 9.97 -43.55 -6.79
C ARG A 581 10.36 -42.41 -7.75
N ILE A 582 11.64 -42.18 -7.97
CA ILE A 582 12.14 -41.20 -8.95
C ILE A 582 11.72 -41.57 -10.37
N GLU A 583 11.81 -42.86 -10.76
CA GLU A 583 11.37 -43.30 -12.08
C GLU A 583 9.84 -43.14 -12.28
N GLU A 584 9.06 -43.43 -11.26
CA GLU A 584 7.60 -43.25 -11.28
C GLU A 584 7.22 -41.78 -11.45
N LEU A 585 7.82 -40.88 -10.62
CA LEU A 585 7.57 -39.46 -10.66
C LEU A 585 8.06 -38.81 -11.97
N THR A 586 9.17 -39.28 -12.52
CA THR A 586 9.68 -38.84 -13.84
C THR A 586 8.73 -39.20 -14.97
N ARG A 587 8.06 -40.37 -14.89
CA ARG A 587 7.04 -40.74 -15.85
C ARG A 587 5.81 -39.86 -15.76
N ALA A 588 5.30 -39.63 -14.53
CA ALA A 588 4.20 -38.72 -14.28
C ALA A 588 4.47 -37.27 -14.74
N PHE A 589 5.70 -36.80 -14.58
CA PHE A 589 6.14 -35.47 -15.02
C PHE A 589 6.18 -35.33 -16.56
N LYS A 590 6.44 -36.41 -17.29
CA LYS A 590 6.44 -36.42 -18.78
C LYS A 590 5.04 -36.49 -19.39
N GLU A 591 4.05 -36.93 -18.61
CA GLU A 591 2.64 -37.06 -19.05
C GLU A 591 1.82 -35.79 -18.80
N LEU A 592 2.38 -34.78 -18.12
CA LEU A 592 1.78 -33.50 -17.79
C LEU A 592 1.94 -32.49 -18.94
#